data_66e4bc4303f82facc49373205f37afe4
#
_entry.id   66e4bc4303f82facc49373205f37afe4
#
_cell.length_a   1.000
_cell.length_b   1.000
_cell.length_c   1.000
_cell.angle_alpha   90.00
_cell.angle_beta   90.00
_cell.angle_gamma   90.00
#
_symmetry.space_group_name_H-M   'P 1'
#
loop_
_entity.id
_entity.type
_entity.pdbx_description
1 polymer ?
#
loop_
_entity_poly.entity_id
_entity_poly.type
_entity_poly.pdbx_seq_one_letter_code
_entity_poly.pdbx_strand_id
1 'polypeptide(L)'
;WDRIAGFIIISGIIIGCACLTLEYIIVKGPSPALRDIFISTMDETRRFKFIPQIFLTADELKEIRSVEEMDKDITTDTSLITIQAGEAAQTDDGKDAYGLVDDDGDGIIFTDIKGNGFVGYMITVLDPSRVFVGMPDSYGGVGLTLQELVNKYGAEGGINAGGFKDDGGGGFGGIPEGITVINGEIYNGGDGSLNGFAGFDKEGILHVGYFEYDDIIATGIV
;
A
#
# COMPACT_ATOMS: atom_id res chain seq x y z
N TRP A 1 38.29 -9.21 33.02
CA TRP A 1 37.17 -9.60 32.13
C TRP A 1 35.83 -9.41 32.83
N ASP A 2 35.66 -9.81 34.07
CA ASP A 2 34.39 -9.76 34.81
C ASP A 2 33.85 -8.34 35.00
N ARG A 3 34.71 -7.34 35.20
CA ARG A 3 34.30 -5.93 35.34
C ARG A 3 33.80 -5.34 34.04
N ILE A 4 34.43 -5.69 32.91
CA ILE A 4 34.00 -5.24 31.57
C ILE A 4 32.69 -5.91 31.18
N ALA A 5 32.57 -7.21 31.41
CA ALA A 5 31.32 -7.94 31.17
C ALA A 5 30.17 -7.40 32.03
N GLY A 6 30.45 -7.11 33.34
CA GLY A 6 29.47 -6.47 34.21
C GLY A 6 29.02 -5.09 33.71
N PHE A 7 29.98 -4.27 33.26
CA PHE A 7 29.64 -2.95 32.70
C PHE A 7 28.77 -3.04 31.44
N ILE A 8 29.09 -3.95 30.50
CA ILE A 8 28.31 -4.17 29.29
C ILE A 8 26.88 -4.63 29.62
N ILE A 9 26.73 -5.57 30.56
CA ILE A 9 25.42 -6.06 30.99
C ILE A 9 24.58 -4.94 31.62
N ILE A 10 25.17 -4.17 32.56
CA ILE A 10 24.47 -3.07 33.23
C ILE A 10 24.06 -1.99 32.20
N SER A 11 24.98 -1.62 31.30
CA SER A 11 24.66 -0.65 30.24
C SER A 11 23.55 -1.15 29.34
N GLY A 12 23.55 -2.42 28.96
CA GLY A 12 22.49 -3.04 28.19
C GLY A 12 21.11 -3.00 28.87
N ILE A 13 21.11 -3.28 30.20
CA ILE A 13 19.88 -3.20 31.01
C ILE A 13 19.36 -1.76 31.06
N ILE A 14 20.23 -0.78 31.30
CA ILE A 14 19.85 0.64 31.38
C ILE A 14 19.26 1.10 30.04
N ILE A 15 19.90 0.77 28.93
CA ILE A 15 19.42 1.12 27.60
C ILE A 15 18.07 0.43 27.32
N GLY A 16 17.95 -0.85 27.65
CA GLY A 16 16.69 -1.59 27.48
C GLY A 16 15.54 -0.98 28.28
N CYS A 17 15.80 -0.63 29.57
CA CYS A 17 14.79 0.05 30.38
C CYS A 17 14.42 1.42 29.84
N ALA A 18 15.38 2.19 29.34
CA ALA A 18 15.11 3.49 28.72
C ALA A 18 14.24 3.36 27.46
N CYS A 19 14.52 2.39 26.57
CA CYS A 19 13.70 2.10 25.41
C CYS A 19 12.27 1.73 25.79
N LEU A 20 12.09 0.77 26.70
CA LEU A 20 10.77 0.36 27.17
C LEU A 20 9.98 1.50 27.83
N THR A 21 10.67 2.38 28.56
CA THR A 21 10.02 3.57 29.15
C THR A 21 9.56 4.54 28.09
N LEU A 22 10.38 4.76 27.06
CA LEU A 22 10.02 5.64 25.94
C LEU A 22 8.82 5.07 25.17
N GLU A 23 8.83 3.80 24.84
CA GLU A 23 7.72 3.11 24.19
C GLU A 23 6.44 3.18 25.03
N TYR A 24 6.52 2.97 26.33
CA TYR A 24 5.39 3.14 27.25
C TYR A 24 4.81 4.55 27.21
N ILE A 25 5.66 5.59 27.21
CA ILE A 25 5.24 7.00 27.12
C ILE A 25 4.57 7.28 25.77
N ILE A 26 5.05 6.71 24.68
CA ILE A 26 4.44 6.85 23.36
C ILE A 26 3.06 6.19 23.33
N VAL A 27 2.95 4.97 23.84
CA VAL A 27 1.73 4.16 23.73
C VAL A 27 0.64 4.58 24.72
N LYS A 28 1.02 4.90 25.96
CA LYS A 28 0.07 5.26 27.05
C LYS A 28 0.04 6.77 27.36
N GLY A 29 0.82 7.57 26.63
CA GLY A 29 0.90 9.01 26.82
C GLY A 29 -0.31 9.77 26.27
N PRO A 30 -0.30 11.10 26.42
CA PRO A 30 -1.48 11.94 26.13
C PRO A 30 -1.73 12.20 24.64
N SER A 31 -0.90 11.71 23.73
CA SER A 31 -1.01 11.95 22.28
C SER A 31 -1.54 10.70 21.55
N PRO A 32 -2.84 10.64 21.24
CA PRO A 32 -3.39 9.54 20.43
C PRO A 32 -2.72 9.42 19.07
N ALA A 33 -2.47 10.54 18.41
CA ALA A 33 -1.84 10.54 17.08
C ALA A 33 -0.43 9.92 17.08
N LEU A 34 0.38 10.19 18.11
CA LEU A 34 1.72 9.60 18.23
C LEU A 34 1.64 8.09 18.50
N ARG A 35 0.69 7.67 19.34
CA ARG A 35 0.41 6.27 19.61
C ARG A 35 0.00 5.54 18.33
N ASP A 36 -0.93 6.10 17.58
CA ASP A 36 -1.49 5.48 16.37
C ASP A 36 -0.42 5.36 15.28
N ILE A 37 0.40 6.40 15.05
CA ILE A 37 1.56 6.34 14.16
C ILE A 37 2.57 5.26 14.62
N PHE A 38 2.82 5.15 15.91
CA PHE A 38 3.73 4.13 16.43
C PHE A 38 3.20 2.72 16.18
N ILE A 39 1.91 2.48 16.42
CA ILE A 39 1.28 1.16 16.26
C ILE A 39 1.27 0.78 14.78
N SER A 40 0.83 1.67 13.87
CA SER A 40 0.84 1.40 12.43
C SER A 40 2.25 1.13 11.91
N THR A 41 3.26 1.91 12.35
CA THR A 41 4.65 1.67 11.99
C THR A 41 5.15 0.30 12.46
N MET A 42 4.78 -0.13 13.68
CA MET A 42 5.16 -1.46 14.20
C MET A 42 4.43 -2.58 13.45
N ASP A 43 3.16 -2.37 13.08
CA ASP A 43 2.38 -3.35 12.31
C ASP A 43 2.92 -3.54 10.88
N GLU A 44 3.43 -2.49 10.25
CA GLU A 44 4.11 -2.58 8.95
C GLU A 44 5.48 -3.27 9.06
N THR A 45 6.11 -3.21 10.25
CA THR A 45 7.42 -3.80 10.48
C THR A 45 7.29 -5.25 10.93
N ARG A 46 7.54 -6.21 10.06
CA ARG A 46 7.36 -7.65 10.29
C ARG A 46 7.96 -8.18 11.59
N ARG A 47 9.13 -7.69 11.97
CA ARG A 47 9.86 -8.15 13.17
C ARG A 47 9.33 -7.58 14.48
N PHE A 48 8.61 -6.47 14.45
CA PHE A 48 8.27 -5.70 15.65
C PHE A 48 6.76 -5.63 15.94
N LYS A 49 5.93 -6.36 15.18
CA LYS A 49 4.48 -6.47 15.39
C LYS A 49 4.05 -6.85 16.80
N PHE A 50 4.94 -7.49 17.57
CA PHE A 50 4.65 -7.89 18.96
C PHE A 50 4.83 -6.76 19.98
N ILE A 51 5.55 -5.67 19.63
CA ILE A 51 5.86 -4.59 20.57
C ILE A 51 4.61 -3.91 21.12
N PRO A 52 3.62 -3.50 20.31
CA PRO A 52 2.37 -2.92 20.82
C PRO A 52 1.65 -3.84 21.83
N GLN A 53 1.75 -5.16 21.65
CA GLN A 53 1.11 -6.16 22.52
C GLN A 53 1.72 -6.25 23.92
N ILE A 54 2.93 -5.68 24.13
CA ILE A 54 3.55 -5.57 25.46
C ILE A 54 2.82 -4.56 26.33
N PHE A 55 2.26 -3.51 25.72
CA PHE A 55 1.68 -2.36 26.40
C PHE A 55 0.17 -2.24 26.29
N LEU A 56 -0.43 -2.88 25.28
CA LEU A 56 -1.85 -2.80 24.95
C LEU A 56 -2.49 -4.19 24.94
N THR A 57 -3.72 -4.25 25.40
CA THR A 57 -4.55 -5.45 25.29
C THR A 57 -5.00 -5.69 23.85
N ALA A 58 -5.46 -6.90 23.56
CA ALA A 58 -5.99 -7.23 22.25
C ALA A 58 -7.19 -6.35 21.85
N ASP A 59 -8.04 -6.01 22.84
CA ASP A 59 -9.22 -5.17 22.64
C ASP A 59 -8.83 -3.72 22.34
N GLU A 60 -7.84 -3.15 23.07
CA GLU A 60 -7.32 -1.81 22.80
C GLU A 60 -6.69 -1.72 21.41
N LEU A 61 -5.91 -2.74 21.01
CA LEU A 61 -5.31 -2.82 19.68
C LEU A 61 -6.37 -2.94 18.58
N LYS A 62 -7.40 -3.73 18.81
CA LYS A 62 -8.52 -3.86 17.89
C LYS A 62 -9.27 -2.54 17.72
N GLU A 63 -9.52 -1.83 18.81
CA GLU A 63 -10.17 -0.51 18.78
C GLU A 63 -9.33 0.50 17.97
N ILE A 64 -8.02 0.56 18.19
CA ILE A 64 -7.12 1.49 17.48
C ILE A 64 -7.05 1.13 15.99
N ARG A 65 -6.92 -0.15 15.65
CA ARG A 65 -6.90 -0.63 14.27
C ARG A 65 -8.24 -0.46 13.56
N SER A 66 -9.36 -0.57 14.29
CA SER A 66 -10.69 -0.38 13.73
C SER A 66 -11.00 1.07 13.36
N VAL A 67 -10.29 2.04 13.91
CA VAL A 67 -10.39 3.44 13.46
C VAL A 67 -9.79 3.59 12.05
N GLU A 68 -8.75 2.84 11.69
CA GLU A 68 -8.26 2.74 10.31
C GLU A 68 -9.23 1.94 9.40
N GLU A 69 -10.01 1.04 9.98
CA GLU A 69 -11.04 0.26 9.28
C GLU A 69 -12.40 1.00 9.13
N MET A 70 -12.59 2.14 9.77
CA MET A 70 -13.89 2.84 9.80
C MET A 70 -14.30 3.50 8.47
N ASP A 71 -13.47 3.43 7.44
CA ASP A 71 -13.82 3.88 6.09
C ASP A 71 -14.37 2.76 5.19
N LYS A 72 -14.92 1.69 5.79
CA LYS A 72 -15.49 0.54 5.05
C LYS A 72 -16.76 0.87 4.26
N ASP A 73 -17.35 2.03 4.49
CA ASP A 73 -18.53 2.52 3.76
C ASP A 73 -18.17 3.50 2.62
N ILE A 74 -16.92 3.53 2.15
CA ILE A 74 -16.56 4.30 0.98
C ILE A 74 -17.12 3.57 -0.25
N THR A 75 -18.30 3.97 -0.66
CA THR A 75 -18.78 3.64 -2.01
C THR A 75 -18.14 4.62 -2.98
N THR A 76 -17.48 4.09 -4.00
CA THR A 76 -16.91 4.91 -5.09
C THR A 76 -18.06 5.66 -5.77
N ASP A 77 -18.08 6.99 -5.70
CA ASP A 77 -19.00 7.82 -6.48
C ASP A 77 -18.45 7.94 -7.91
N THR A 78 -18.85 7.01 -8.76
CA THR A 78 -18.44 6.99 -10.18
C THR A 78 -19.03 8.14 -11.00
N SER A 79 -20.00 8.89 -10.47
CA SER A 79 -20.60 10.04 -11.18
C SER A 79 -19.63 11.20 -11.36
N LEU A 80 -18.58 11.26 -10.55
CA LEU A 80 -17.51 12.27 -10.63
C LEU A 80 -16.36 11.86 -11.56
N ILE A 81 -16.36 10.61 -12.04
CA ILE A 81 -15.32 10.09 -12.92
C ILE A 81 -15.81 10.22 -14.36
N THR A 82 -15.28 11.20 -15.08
CA THR A 82 -15.49 11.29 -16.53
C THR A 82 -14.24 10.75 -17.21
N ILE A 83 -14.26 9.49 -17.61
CA ILE A 83 -13.19 8.91 -18.41
C ILE A 83 -13.46 9.26 -19.86
N GLN A 84 -12.67 10.18 -20.40
CA GLN A 84 -12.57 10.35 -21.85
C GLN A 84 -11.45 9.44 -22.34
N ALA A 85 -11.82 8.25 -22.81
CA ALA A 85 -10.85 7.36 -23.42
C ALA A 85 -10.23 8.07 -24.66
N GLY A 86 -8.93 8.31 -24.60
CA GLY A 86 -8.12 8.57 -25.78
C GLY A 86 -7.74 10.00 -26.12
N GLU A 87 -8.34 11.04 -25.53
CA GLU A 87 -7.81 12.42 -25.65
C GLU A 87 -8.14 13.15 -24.35
N ALA A 88 -7.13 13.42 -23.55
CA ALA A 88 -7.27 14.44 -22.51
C ALA A 88 -7.67 15.74 -23.23
N ALA A 89 -8.87 16.24 -22.94
CA ALA A 89 -9.35 17.50 -23.52
C ALA A 89 -8.38 18.60 -23.07
N GLN A 90 -7.43 18.95 -23.94
CA GLN A 90 -6.54 20.08 -23.70
C GLN A 90 -7.36 21.36 -23.79
N THR A 91 -7.21 22.20 -22.80
CA THR A 91 -7.72 23.56 -22.84
C THR A 91 -6.91 24.38 -23.85
N ASP A 92 -7.41 25.54 -24.31
CA ASP A 92 -6.74 26.43 -25.27
C ASP A 92 -5.31 26.84 -24.85
N ASP A 93 -4.92 26.64 -23.57
CA ASP A 93 -3.59 26.92 -23.02
C ASP A 93 -2.66 25.69 -22.96
N GLY A 94 -3.05 24.56 -23.55
CA GLY A 94 -2.26 23.32 -23.64
C GLY A 94 -2.25 22.50 -22.35
N LYS A 95 -3.13 22.80 -21.39
CA LYS A 95 -3.28 22.07 -20.14
C LYS A 95 -4.46 21.10 -20.22
N ASP A 96 -4.38 20.04 -19.43
CA ASP A 96 -5.53 19.16 -19.22
C ASP A 96 -6.58 19.79 -18.27
N ALA A 97 -7.68 19.08 -18.02
CA ALA A 97 -8.75 19.51 -17.12
C ALA A 97 -8.27 19.74 -15.67
N TYR A 98 -7.10 19.22 -15.29
CA TYR A 98 -6.47 19.38 -13.98
C TYR A 98 -5.32 20.38 -13.97
N GLY A 99 -5.06 21.06 -15.10
CA GLY A 99 -3.99 22.04 -15.26
C GLY A 99 -2.60 21.43 -15.44
N LEU A 100 -2.53 20.14 -15.75
CA LEU A 100 -1.27 19.44 -16.03
C LEU A 100 -0.86 19.62 -17.49
N VAL A 101 0.43 19.63 -17.73
CA VAL A 101 1.01 19.75 -19.08
C VAL A 101 1.79 18.47 -19.37
N ASP A 102 1.48 17.87 -20.50
CA ASP A 102 2.22 16.76 -21.06
C ASP A 102 3.16 17.35 -22.13
N ASP A 103 4.40 17.65 -21.73
CA ASP A 103 5.35 18.41 -22.55
C ASP A 103 5.88 17.64 -23.77
N ASP A 104 5.95 16.31 -23.69
CA ASP A 104 6.49 15.45 -24.74
C ASP A 104 5.40 14.65 -25.48
N GLY A 105 4.16 14.68 -24.99
CA GLY A 105 3.00 14.07 -25.62
C GLY A 105 2.99 12.54 -25.51
N ASP A 106 3.68 11.98 -24.51
CA ASP A 106 3.74 10.54 -24.30
C ASP A 106 2.59 9.99 -23.45
N GLY A 107 1.77 10.87 -22.89
CA GLY A 107 0.62 10.56 -22.04
C GLY A 107 0.99 10.23 -20.59
N ILE A 108 2.21 10.53 -20.15
CA ILE A 108 2.69 10.32 -18.80
C ILE A 108 3.27 11.62 -18.24
N ILE A 109 2.74 12.11 -17.15
CA ILE A 109 3.18 13.37 -16.54
C ILE A 109 3.81 13.08 -15.19
N PHE A 110 5.05 13.55 -15.01
CA PHE A 110 5.76 13.49 -13.73
C PHE A 110 5.66 14.82 -12.99
N THR A 111 5.15 14.77 -11.77
CA THR A 111 5.02 15.96 -10.93
C THR A 111 5.77 15.77 -9.61
N ASP A 112 6.68 16.70 -9.31
CA ASP A 112 7.35 16.76 -8.00
C ASP A 112 6.35 17.13 -6.90
N ILE A 113 6.27 16.31 -5.85
CA ILE A 113 5.46 16.59 -4.68
C ILE A 113 6.38 16.87 -3.49
N LYS A 114 6.12 17.95 -2.79
CA LYS A 114 6.85 18.32 -1.57
C LYS A 114 5.84 18.67 -0.48
N GLY A 115 6.02 18.05 0.67
CA GLY A 115 5.22 18.31 1.86
C GLY A 115 6.11 18.49 3.09
N ASN A 116 5.46 18.64 4.25
CA ASN A 116 6.20 18.78 5.50
C ASN A 116 6.83 17.43 5.86
N GLY A 117 8.15 17.32 5.68
CA GLY A 117 8.93 16.14 6.03
C GLY A 117 9.02 15.05 4.94
N PHE A 118 8.49 15.30 3.74
CA PHE A 118 8.63 14.36 2.63
C PHE A 118 8.83 15.05 1.28
N VAL A 119 9.44 14.33 0.37
CA VAL A 119 9.49 14.62 -1.07
C VAL A 119 9.07 13.34 -1.82
N GLY A 120 8.39 13.51 -2.94
CA GLY A 120 7.91 12.39 -3.74
C GLY A 120 7.61 12.82 -5.18
N TYR A 121 7.13 11.86 -5.94
CA TYR A 121 6.71 12.08 -7.33
C TYR A 121 5.28 11.58 -7.49
N MET A 122 4.47 12.33 -8.22
CA MET A 122 3.19 11.87 -8.72
C MET A 122 3.35 11.56 -10.20
N ILE A 123 2.92 10.38 -10.60
CA ILE A 123 2.89 9.96 -12.00
C ILE A 123 1.43 9.94 -12.42
N THR A 124 1.07 10.78 -13.37
CA THR A 124 -0.28 10.81 -13.96
C THR A 124 -0.23 10.14 -15.33
N VAL A 125 -1.01 9.09 -15.50
CA VAL A 125 -1.17 8.39 -16.79
C VAL A 125 -2.50 8.82 -17.38
N LEU A 126 -2.47 9.46 -18.53
CA LEU A 126 -3.68 10.06 -19.15
C LEU A 126 -4.64 9.01 -19.73
N ASP A 127 -4.11 7.87 -20.14
CA ASP A 127 -4.89 6.74 -20.63
C ASP A 127 -4.83 5.58 -19.62
N PRO A 128 -5.92 5.31 -18.87
CA PRO A 128 -5.94 4.26 -17.86
C PRO A 128 -5.76 2.85 -18.47
N SER A 129 -6.03 2.64 -19.75
CA SER A 129 -5.79 1.35 -20.42
C SER A 129 -4.31 0.97 -20.50
N ARG A 130 -3.41 1.92 -20.27
CA ARG A 130 -1.96 1.70 -20.20
C ARG A 130 -1.50 1.22 -18.80
N VAL A 131 -2.37 1.23 -17.81
CA VAL A 131 -2.10 0.77 -16.45
C VAL A 131 -2.57 -0.67 -16.31
N PHE A 132 -1.69 -1.55 -15.89
CA PHE A 132 -2.00 -2.97 -15.74
C PHE A 132 -1.25 -3.60 -14.56
N VAL A 133 -1.71 -4.76 -14.12
CA VAL A 133 -1.08 -5.52 -13.04
C VAL A 133 -0.01 -6.44 -13.63
N GLY A 134 1.24 -6.28 -13.20
CA GLY A 134 2.35 -7.14 -13.58
C GLY A 134 2.62 -8.23 -12.54
N MET A 135 2.77 -9.47 -13.01
CA MET A 135 3.10 -10.63 -12.17
C MET A 135 4.26 -11.45 -12.73
N PRO A 136 4.97 -12.25 -11.88
CA PRO A 136 5.87 -13.29 -12.32
C PRO A 136 5.15 -14.35 -13.17
N ASP A 137 5.90 -15.10 -14.01
CA ASP A 137 5.32 -16.17 -14.84
C ASP A 137 4.80 -17.34 -14.03
N SER A 138 5.35 -17.57 -12.84
CA SER A 138 4.99 -18.70 -11.99
C SER A 138 4.32 -18.21 -10.70
N TYR A 139 3.03 -18.43 -10.58
CA TYR A 139 2.32 -18.28 -9.32
C TYR A 139 2.88 -19.24 -8.26
N GLY A 140 3.19 -18.71 -7.07
CA GLY A 140 3.75 -19.50 -5.98
C GLY A 140 5.26 -19.76 -6.08
N GLY A 141 5.89 -19.31 -7.14
CA GLY A 141 7.35 -19.38 -7.30
C GLY A 141 8.09 -18.21 -6.66
N VAL A 142 9.31 -17.97 -7.12
CA VAL A 142 10.09 -16.80 -6.72
C VAL A 142 9.53 -15.58 -7.44
N GLY A 143 9.24 -14.52 -6.69
CA GLY A 143 8.81 -13.23 -7.23
C GLY A 143 9.91 -12.55 -8.03
N LEU A 144 9.53 -11.54 -8.76
CA LEU A 144 10.44 -10.65 -9.49
C LEU A 144 10.51 -9.29 -8.77
N THR A 145 11.66 -8.66 -8.87
CA THR A 145 11.79 -7.26 -8.47
C THR A 145 10.98 -6.37 -9.41
N LEU A 146 10.64 -5.16 -8.97
CA LEU A 146 9.94 -4.20 -9.80
C LEU A 146 10.66 -3.96 -11.14
N GLN A 147 11.99 -3.82 -11.12
CA GLN A 147 12.79 -3.63 -12.34
C GLN A 147 12.69 -4.82 -13.29
N GLU A 148 12.68 -6.05 -12.77
CA GLU A 148 12.52 -7.25 -13.59
C GLU A 148 11.12 -7.32 -14.20
N LEU A 149 10.07 -6.92 -13.45
CA LEU A 149 8.71 -6.84 -13.97
C LEU A 149 8.58 -5.77 -15.05
N VAL A 150 9.11 -4.56 -14.84
CA VAL A 150 9.14 -3.49 -15.84
C VAL A 150 9.80 -3.98 -17.12
N ASN A 151 10.96 -4.61 -17.02
CA ASN A 151 11.69 -5.15 -18.19
C ASN A 151 10.90 -6.28 -18.87
N LYS A 152 10.28 -7.17 -18.10
CA LYS A 152 9.47 -8.29 -18.61
C LYS A 152 8.31 -7.82 -19.46
N TYR A 153 7.61 -6.80 -19.01
CA TYR A 153 6.42 -6.28 -19.70
C TYR A 153 6.75 -5.18 -20.71
N GLY A 154 7.99 -4.73 -20.79
CA GLY A 154 8.37 -3.57 -21.62
C GLY A 154 7.66 -2.29 -21.18
N ALA A 155 7.38 -2.16 -19.89
CA ALA A 155 6.69 -1.00 -19.34
C ALA A 155 7.66 0.18 -19.12
N GLU A 156 7.14 1.39 -19.14
CA GLU A 156 7.92 2.62 -18.89
C GLU A 156 8.31 2.75 -17.40
N GLY A 157 7.47 2.20 -16.51
CA GLY A 157 7.71 2.23 -15.08
C GLY A 157 6.73 1.34 -14.33
N GLY A 158 6.79 1.38 -13.01
CA GLY A 158 5.87 0.64 -12.16
C GLY A 158 6.01 0.99 -10.68
N ILE A 159 5.04 0.56 -9.92
CA ILE A 159 5.02 0.67 -8.45
C ILE A 159 4.55 -0.65 -7.85
N ASN A 160 4.83 -0.87 -6.57
CA ASN A 160 4.24 -1.98 -5.84
C ASN A 160 2.73 -1.76 -5.70
N ALA A 161 1.93 -2.76 -6.07
CA ALA A 161 0.47 -2.68 -5.99
C ALA A 161 -0.07 -3.27 -4.68
N GLY A 162 0.28 -4.50 -4.34
CA GLY A 162 -0.25 -5.20 -3.18
C GLY A 162 0.82 -5.88 -2.34
N GLY A 163 0.40 -6.47 -1.23
CA GLY A 163 1.22 -7.33 -0.41
C GLY A 163 1.44 -8.71 -1.04
N PHE A 164 2.32 -9.48 -0.45
CA PHE A 164 2.53 -10.88 -0.80
C PHE A 164 2.74 -11.72 0.46
N LYS A 165 2.42 -13.00 0.37
CA LYS A 165 2.61 -13.92 1.48
C LYS A 165 4.09 -14.05 1.82
N ASP A 166 4.39 -13.81 3.09
CA ASP A 166 5.75 -13.80 3.61
C ASP A 166 5.81 -14.44 5.00
N ASP A 167 5.67 -15.74 5.02
CA ASP A 167 5.65 -16.54 6.24
C ASP A 167 6.99 -16.45 6.97
N GLY A 168 7.04 -15.60 8.01
CA GLY A 168 8.21 -15.44 8.87
C GLY A 168 9.37 -14.63 8.29
N GLY A 169 9.13 -13.78 7.29
CA GLY A 169 10.15 -12.91 6.69
C GLY A 169 11.05 -13.61 5.66
N GLY A 170 10.66 -14.80 5.19
CA GLY A 170 11.35 -15.56 4.17
C GLY A 170 10.55 -15.73 2.89
N GLY A 171 9.53 -14.93 2.69
CA GLY A 171 8.67 -15.00 1.51
C GLY A 171 9.41 -14.70 0.22
N PHE A 172 9.07 -15.44 -0.81
CA PHE A 172 9.71 -15.31 -2.13
C PHE A 172 8.97 -14.36 -3.08
N GLY A 173 7.91 -13.66 -2.60
CA GLY A 173 7.17 -12.67 -3.39
C GLY A 173 6.31 -13.24 -4.52
N GLY A 174 6.15 -14.56 -4.59
CA GLY A 174 5.45 -15.21 -5.70
C GLY A 174 3.95 -15.48 -5.45
N ILE A 175 3.44 -15.18 -4.26
CA ILE A 175 2.03 -15.35 -3.91
C ILE A 175 1.50 -14.01 -3.42
N PRO A 176 0.62 -13.33 -4.17
CA PRO A 176 0.02 -12.08 -3.72
C PRO A 176 -0.90 -12.31 -2.52
N GLU A 177 -1.04 -11.32 -1.66
CA GLU A 177 -2.09 -11.26 -0.64
C GLU A 177 -3.35 -10.64 -1.23
N GLY A 178 -4.52 -11.02 -0.66
CA GLY A 178 -5.80 -10.51 -1.09
C GLY A 178 -6.25 -11.02 -2.45
N ILE A 179 -7.03 -10.22 -3.13
CA ILE A 179 -7.62 -10.58 -4.43
C ILE A 179 -6.77 -9.97 -5.54
N THR A 180 -6.43 -10.80 -6.54
CA THR A 180 -5.67 -10.36 -7.71
C THR A 180 -6.39 -10.79 -8.97
N VAL A 181 -6.75 -9.83 -9.80
CA VAL A 181 -7.41 -10.04 -11.10
C VAL A 181 -6.52 -9.47 -12.19
N ILE A 182 -6.33 -10.20 -13.29
CA ILE A 182 -5.56 -9.76 -14.45
C ILE A 182 -6.30 -10.20 -15.71
N ASN A 183 -6.65 -9.26 -16.57
CA ASN A 183 -7.44 -9.50 -17.79
C ASN A 183 -8.76 -10.24 -17.51
N GLY A 184 -9.40 -9.98 -16.39
CA GLY A 184 -10.63 -10.66 -15.98
C GLY A 184 -10.44 -12.07 -15.43
N GLU A 185 -9.20 -12.56 -15.33
CA GLU A 185 -8.87 -13.83 -14.68
C GLU A 185 -8.41 -13.63 -13.25
N ILE A 186 -8.93 -14.44 -12.34
CA ILE A 186 -8.59 -14.38 -10.93
C ILE A 186 -7.38 -15.28 -10.67
N TYR A 187 -6.27 -14.66 -10.34
CA TYR A 187 -5.04 -15.36 -9.98
C TYR A 187 -4.98 -15.70 -8.49
N ASN A 188 -5.55 -14.86 -7.65
CA ASN A 188 -5.71 -15.13 -6.23
C ASN A 188 -7.07 -14.60 -5.78
N GLY A 189 -7.86 -15.47 -5.14
CA GLY A 189 -9.22 -15.16 -4.70
C GLY A 189 -9.31 -14.63 -3.26
N GLY A 190 -8.18 -14.49 -2.58
CA GLY A 190 -8.19 -14.19 -1.15
C GLY A 190 -8.73 -15.36 -0.31
N ASP A 191 -9.14 -15.06 0.91
CA ASP A 191 -9.66 -16.03 1.88
C ASP A 191 -11.19 -15.87 2.12
N GLY A 192 -11.87 -15.09 1.27
CA GLY A 192 -13.28 -14.76 1.42
C GLY A 192 -13.57 -13.61 2.38
N SER A 193 -12.53 -13.02 2.97
CA SER A 193 -12.68 -11.81 3.78
C SER A 193 -12.77 -10.55 2.94
N LEU A 194 -13.23 -9.47 3.55
CA LEU A 194 -13.21 -8.15 2.96
C LEU A 194 -11.77 -7.69 2.72
N ASN A 195 -11.41 -7.36 1.49
CA ASN A 195 -10.07 -6.94 1.11
C ASN A 195 -10.07 -5.51 0.58
N GLY A 196 -9.08 -4.70 0.95
CA GLY A 196 -8.78 -3.46 0.28
C GLY A 196 -8.40 -3.75 -1.17
N PHE A 197 -9.06 -3.10 -2.10
CA PHE A 197 -8.92 -3.37 -3.52
C PHE A 197 -8.92 -2.07 -4.34
N ALA A 198 -8.14 -2.06 -5.40
CA ALA A 198 -8.19 -1.05 -6.45
C ALA A 198 -8.06 -1.75 -7.80
N GLY A 199 -8.96 -1.47 -8.74
CA GLY A 199 -8.95 -2.08 -10.05
C GLY A 199 -9.84 -1.36 -11.04
N PHE A 200 -9.60 -1.58 -12.34
CA PHE A 200 -10.42 -1.03 -13.40
C PHE A 200 -11.43 -2.07 -13.88
N ASP A 201 -12.63 -1.62 -14.21
CA ASP A 201 -13.59 -2.43 -14.96
C ASP A 201 -13.34 -2.34 -16.48
N LYS A 202 -14.18 -3.04 -17.25
CA LYS A 202 -14.08 -3.06 -18.72
C LYS A 202 -14.33 -1.72 -19.39
N GLU A 203 -15.02 -0.84 -18.72
CA GLU A 203 -15.31 0.53 -19.13
C GLU A 203 -14.16 1.49 -18.78
N GLY A 204 -13.12 1.01 -18.06
CA GLY A 204 -11.98 1.79 -17.60
C GLY A 204 -12.27 2.62 -16.33
N ILE A 205 -13.35 2.31 -15.62
CA ILE A 205 -13.69 2.99 -14.36
C ILE A 205 -12.87 2.37 -13.23
N LEU A 206 -12.21 3.22 -12.45
CA LEU A 206 -11.45 2.79 -11.28
C LEU A 206 -12.40 2.57 -10.09
N HIS A 207 -12.39 1.36 -9.56
CA HIS A 207 -13.05 0.98 -8.31
C HIS A 207 -12.01 0.91 -7.19
N VAL A 208 -12.26 1.63 -6.09
CA VAL A 208 -11.38 1.64 -4.91
C VAL A 208 -12.23 1.46 -3.67
N GLY A 209 -11.88 0.54 -2.81
CA GLY A 209 -12.62 0.30 -1.57
C GLY A 209 -12.31 -1.05 -0.96
N TYR A 210 -13.21 -1.49 -0.10
CA TYR A 210 -13.18 -2.83 0.48
C TYR A 210 -14.26 -3.67 -0.20
N PHE A 211 -13.84 -4.79 -0.79
CA PHE A 211 -14.72 -5.66 -1.56
C PHE A 211 -14.58 -7.10 -1.10
N GLU A 212 -15.69 -7.82 -1.14
CA GLU A 212 -15.68 -9.27 -1.11
C GLU A 212 -15.43 -9.82 -2.53
N TYR A 213 -15.02 -11.07 -2.59
CA TYR A 213 -14.73 -11.74 -3.87
C TYR A 213 -15.88 -11.65 -4.89
N ASP A 214 -17.11 -11.92 -4.43
CA ASP A 214 -18.29 -11.91 -5.29
C ASP A 214 -18.62 -10.51 -5.83
N ASP A 215 -18.34 -9.47 -5.05
CA ASP A 215 -18.53 -8.07 -5.48
C ASP A 215 -17.58 -7.69 -6.61
N ILE A 216 -16.29 -8.10 -6.50
CA ILE A 216 -15.30 -7.84 -7.55
C ILE A 216 -15.69 -8.52 -8.86
N ILE A 217 -16.17 -9.75 -8.79
CA ILE A 217 -16.67 -10.46 -9.97
C ILE A 217 -17.86 -9.75 -10.58
N ALA A 218 -18.80 -9.27 -9.74
CA ALA A 218 -20.00 -8.57 -10.19
C ALA A 218 -19.69 -7.23 -10.86
N THR A 219 -18.62 -6.53 -10.45
CA THR A 219 -18.20 -5.25 -11.06
C THR A 219 -17.52 -5.41 -12.41
N GLY A 220 -17.11 -6.64 -12.78
CA GLY A 220 -16.47 -6.90 -14.07
C GLY A 220 -15.05 -6.35 -14.20
N ILE A 221 -14.31 -6.32 -13.09
CA ILE A 221 -12.89 -5.93 -13.03
C ILE A 221 -12.05 -6.74 -14.03
N VAL A 222 -11.11 -6.10 -14.68
CA VAL A 222 -10.23 -6.67 -15.72
C VAL A 222 -8.75 -6.53 -15.36
#